data_f5a14fec40dff15765f591cc781fa131
#
_entry.id   f5a14fec40dff15765f591cc781fa131
#
_cell.length_a   1.000
_cell.length_b   1.000
_cell.length_c   1.000
_cell.angle_alpha   90.00
_cell.angle_beta   90.00
_cell.angle_gamma   90.00
#
_symmetry.space_group_name_H-M   'P 1'
#
loop_
_entity.id
_entity.type
_entity.pdbx_description
1 polymer ?
#
loop_
_entity_poly.entity_id
_entity_poly.type
_entity_poly.pdbx_seq_one_letter_code
_entity_poly.pdbx_strand_id
1 'polypeptide(L)'
;MHSVGVSFWTTFGQHSGFEAVSEMPAPPLGPFAFAGSDVRSDSAWSQPASWKPRLLVEFERYAGEVDALKLRGKMQNLVLAQHRWGSTAELLILAYWTRGLASLPDHENLRRIARHGFETSERQRVDGIRSGDVLFVQFVHEPSAANHWRLQQTIERGVL
;
A
#
# COMPACT_ATOMS: atom_id res chain seq x y z
N MET A 1 4.31 3.49 -15.20
CA MET A 1 4.56 4.08 -13.85
C MET A 1 4.24 3.12 -12.70
N HIS A 2 3.13 2.36 -12.73
CA HIS A 2 2.84 1.38 -11.66
C HIS A 2 4.00 0.38 -11.48
N SER A 3 4.40 -0.31 -12.54
CA SER A 3 5.53 -1.27 -12.49
C SER A 3 6.85 -0.66 -12.00
N VAL A 4 7.09 0.61 -12.32
CA VAL A 4 8.28 1.33 -11.82
C VAL A 4 8.21 1.51 -10.30
N GLY A 5 7.04 1.86 -9.75
CA GLY A 5 6.85 1.98 -8.32
C GLY A 5 6.99 0.65 -7.58
N VAL A 6 6.41 -0.42 -8.12
CA VAL A 6 6.56 -1.78 -7.57
C VAL A 6 8.03 -2.19 -7.55
N SER A 7 8.75 -2.01 -8.67
CA SER A 7 10.19 -2.30 -8.76
C SER A 7 11.01 -1.44 -7.79
N PHE A 8 10.68 -0.14 -7.68
CA PHE A 8 11.36 0.76 -6.74
C PHE A 8 11.24 0.25 -5.30
N TRP A 9 10.03 -0.03 -4.83
CA TRP A 9 9.82 -0.47 -3.45
C TRP A 9 10.49 -1.81 -3.18
N THR A 10 10.40 -2.77 -4.11
CA THR A 10 11.06 -4.08 -3.95
C THR A 10 12.57 -3.94 -3.91
N THR A 11 13.16 -3.17 -4.83
CA THR A 11 14.61 -2.92 -4.85
C THR A 11 15.06 -2.17 -3.60
N PHE A 12 14.28 -1.18 -3.14
CA PHE A 12 14.59 -0.43 -1.93
C PHE A 12 14.59 -1.34 -0.70
N GLY A 13 13.61 -2.24 -0.58
CA GLY A 13 13.58 -3.23 0.49
C GLY A 13 14.82 -4.14 0.49
N GLN A 14 15.22 -4.64 -0.68
CA GLN A 14 16.42 -5.47 -0.83
C GLN A 14 17.69 -4.72 -0.42
N HIS A 15 17.86 -3.47 -0.85
CA HIS A 15 18.99 -2.64 -0.44
C HIS A 15 18.97 -2.25 1.05
N SER A 16 17.80 -2.29 1.67
CA SER A 16 17.63 -2.06 3.11
C SER A 16 17.83 -3.29 3.97
N GLY A 17 18.27 -4.41 3.37
CA GLY A 17 18.61 -5.66 4.08
C GLY A 17 17.42 -6.58 4.31
N PHE A 18 16.30 -6.37 3.64
CA PHE A 18 15.14 -7.26 3.66
C PHE A 18 15.15 -8.23 2.48
N GLU A 19 14.50 -9.37 2.67
CA GLU A 19 14.02 -10.20 1.56
C GLU A 19 12.72 -9.55 1.05
N ALA A 20 12.80 -8.76 0.00
CA ALA A 20 11.67 -8.05 -0.58
C ALA A 20 11.22 -8.72 -1.89
N VAL A 21 9.91 -8.97 -1.99
CA VAL A 21 9.28 -9.65 -3.13
C VAL A 21 8.13 -8.79 -3.65
N SER A 22 8.05 -8.67 -4.98
CA SER A 22 6.92 -8.00 -5.65
C SER A 22 5.73 -8.93 -5.81
N GLU A 23 4.52 -8.36 -5.86
CA GLU A 23 3.27 -9.08 -6.11
C GLU A 23 3.07 -10.28 -5.16
N MET A 24 3.44 -10.12 -3.90
CA MET A 24 3.41 -11.19 -2.91
C MET A 24 1.96 -11.53 -2.52
N PRO A 25 1.48 -12.77 -2.81
CA PRO A 25 0.14 -13.17 -2.43
C PRO A 25 0.05 -13.39 -0.92
N ALA A 26 -0.96 -12.80 -0.30
CA ALA A 26 -1.26 -13.08 1.10
C ALA A 26 -1.98 -14.44 1.21
N PRO A 27 -1.58 -15.32 2.13
CA PRO A 27 -2.18 -16.64 2.27
C PRO A 27 -3.66 -16.52 2.66
N PRO A 28 -4.53 -17.41 2.18
CA PRO A 28 -5.96 -17.41 2.55
C PRO A 28 -6.15 -17.96 3.97
N LEU A 29 -5.63 -17.25 4.95
CA LEU A 29 -5.63 -17.62 6.37
C LEU A 29 -6.31 -16.55 7.22
N GLY A 30 -6.70 -16.93 8.44
CA GLY A 30 -7.29 -16.01 9.41
C GLY A 30 -8.78 -15.73 9.21
N PRO A 31 -9.33 -14.78 9.96
CA PRO A 31 -10.77 -14.54 10.03
C PRO A 31 -11.37 -13.99 8.71
N PHE A 32 -10.53 -13.41 7.85
CA PHE A 32 -10.95 -12.83 6.56
C PHE A 32 -10.35 -13.57 5.36
N ALA A 33 -10.08 -14.86 5.51
CA ALA A 33 -9.43 -15.69 4.50
C ALA A 33 -10.14 -15.67 3.13
N PHE A 34 -11.46 -15.53 3.12
CA PHE A 34 -12.29 -15.53 1.92
C PHE A 34 -12.79 -14.14 1.53
N ALA A 35 -12.47 -13.10 2.29
CA ALA A 35 -12.77 -11.72 1.94
C ALA A 35 -11.80 -11.24 0.84
N GLY A 36 -12.34 -10.81 -0.30
CA GLY A 36 -11.54 -10.47 -1.46
C GLY A 36 -10.92 -11.71 -2.15
N SER A 37 -10.84 -11.68 -3.47
CA SER A 37 -10.43 -12.87 -4.24
C SER A 37 -8.92 -13.10 -4.23
N ASP A 38 -8.15 -12.16 -4.71
CA ASP A 38 -6.69 -12.26 -4.86
C ASP A 38 -6.02 -11.08 -4.13
N VAL A 39 -5.66 -11.31 -2.88
CA VAL A 39 -5.02 -10.29 -2.05
C VAL A 39 -3.52 -10.40 -2.23
N ARG A 40 -2.93 -9.45 -2.95
CA ARG A 40 -1.49 -9.34 -3.19
C ARG A 40 -1.01 -7.95 -2.79
N SER A 41 0.15 -7.88 -2.16
CA SER A 41 0.82 -6.61 -1.94
C SER A 41 1.78 -6.32 -3.08
N ASP A 42 1.82 -5.10 -3.56
CA ASP A 42 2.73 -4.66 -4.63
C ASP A 42 4.20 -4.93 -4.25
N SER A 43 4.53 -4.81 -2.96
CA SER A 43 5.80 -5.30 -2.40
C SER A 43 5.62 -5.75 -0.95
N ALA A 44 6.26 -6.83 -0.57
CA ALA A 44 6.29 -7.34 0.79
C ALA A 44 7.73 -7.60 1.22
N TRP A 45 8.10 -7.17 2.44
CA TRP A 45 9.47 -7.21 2.94
C TRP A 45 9.53 -8.04 4.20
N SER A 46 10.32 -9.10 4.17
CA SER A 46 10.56 -10.01 5.28
C SER A 46 11.99 -9.87 5.79
N GLN A 47 12.22 -10.20 7.05
CA GLN A 47 13.60 -10.40 7.50
C GLN A 47 14.19 -11.66 6.85
N PRO A 48 15.50 -11.71 6.61
CA PRO A 48 16.16 -12.92 6.13
C PRO A 48 15.79 -14.13 6.98
N ALA A 49 15.52 -15.25 6.32
CA ALA A 49 15.05 -16.51 6.90
C ALA A 49 13.64 -16.45 7.55
N SER A 50 12.89 -15.38 7.35
CA SER A 50 11.48 -15.28 7.74
C SER A 50 10.60 -15.13 6.50
N TRP A 51 9.61 -15.97 6.35
CA TRP A 51 8.61 -15.84 5.28
C TRP A 51 7.46 -14.88 5.63
N LYS A 52 7.41 -14.39 6.88
CA LYS A 52 6.37 -13.45 7.33
C LYS A 52 6.81 -12.01 7.06
N PRO A 53 6.02 -11.22 6.34
CA PRO A 53 6.36 -9.85 6.06
C PRO A 53 6.33 -8.98 7.32
N ARG A 54 7.31 -8.08 7.42
CA ARG A 54 7.38 -6.98 8.37
C ARG A 54 6.83 -5.69 7.80
N LEU A 55 6.92 -5.53 6.48
CA LEU A 55 6.37 -4.38 5.76
C LEU A 55 5.53 -4.88 4.58
N LEU A 56 4.42 -4.20 4.33
CA LEU A 56 3.56 -4.38 3.17
C LEU A 56 3.40 -3.04 2.46
N VAL A 57 3.55 -3.03 1.15
CA VAL A 57 3.51 -1.81 0.35
C VAL A 57 2.48 -1.95 -0.77
N GLU A 58 1.67 -0.91 -0.94
CA GLU A 58 0.84 -0.68 -2.11
C GLU A 58 1.25 0.63 -2.78
N PHE A 59 1.28 0.64 -4.10
CA PHE A 59 1.66 1.79 -4.89
C PHE A 59 0.66 2.05 -6.00
N GLU A 60 0.13 3.28 -6.10
CA GLU A 60 -0.86 3.62 -7.12
C GLU A 60 -0.67 5.06 -7.63
N ARG A 61 -1.25 5.34 -8.79
CA ARG A 61 -1.40 6.70 -9.28
C ARG A 61 -2.55 7.40 -8.57
N TYR A 62 -2.37 8.69 -8.34
CA TYR A 62 -3.47 9.56 -7.95
C TYR A 62 -3.49 10.83 -8.81
N ALA A 63 -4.54 10.97 -9.62
CA ALA A 63 -4.77 12.12 -10.50
C ALA A 63 -6.09 12.84 -10.18
N GLY A 64 -6.58 12.71 -8.94
CA GLY A 64 -7.85 13.29 -8.48
C GLY A 64 -8.89 12.23 -8.17
N GLU A 65 -10.14 12.64 -8.03
CA GLU A 65 -11.24 11.80 -7.54
C GLU A 65 -11.48 10.52 -8.34
N VAL A 66 -11.18 10.53 -9.63
CA VAL A 66 -11.29 9.33 -10.48
C VAL A 66 -10.42 8.18 -9.97
N ASP A 67 -9.28 8.49 -9.35
CA ASP A 67 -8.36 7.50 -8.79
C ASP A 67 -8.60 7.25 -7.27
N ALA A 68 -9.52 8.00 -6.63
CA ALA A 68 -9.81 7.85 -5.21
C ALA A 68 -10.31 6.44 -4.86
N LEU A 69 -11.12 5.83 -5.72
CA LEU A 69 -11.60 4.46 -5.53
C LEU A 69 -10.47 3.43 -5.61
N LYS A 70 -9.47 3.66 -6.46
CA LYS A 70 -8.30 2.78 -6.55
C LYS A 70 -7.46 2.84 -5.27
N LEU A 71 -7.17 4.05 -4.76
CA LEU A 71 -6.43 4.19 -3.50
C LEU A 71 -7.20 3.58 -2.32
N ARG A 72 -8.52 3.75 -2.30
CA ARG A 72 -9.37 3.08 -1.33
C ARG A 72 -9.23 1.56 -1.42
N GLY A 73 -9.28 0.99 -2.63
CA GLY A 73 -9.07 -0.43 -2.88
C GLY A 73 -7.69 -0.91 -2.41
N LYS A 74 -6.63 -0.14 -2.69
CA LYS A 74 -5.26 -0.42 -2.21
C LYS A 74 -5.17 -0.42 -0.68
N MET A 75 -5.84 0.52 0.01
CA MET A 75 -5.90 0.54 1.46
C MET A 75 -6.65 -0.67 2.02
N GLN A 76 -7.77 -1.04 1.42
CA GLN A 76 -8.52 -2.25 1.79
C GLN A 76 -7.67 -3.52 1.60
N ASN A 77 -6.90 -3.57 0.52
CA ASN A 77 -5.99 -4.68 0.24
C ASN A 77 -4.88 -4.80 1.30
N LEU A 78 -4.28 -3.68 1.73
CA LEU A 78 -3.31 -3.69 2.84
C LEU A 78 -3.92 -4.24 4.13
N VAL A 79 -5.15 -3.83 4.48
CA VAL A 79 -5.85 -4.32 5.67
C VAL A 79 -6.09 -5.82 5.58
N LEU A 80 -6.57 -6.32 4.43
CA LEU A 80 -6.78 -7.76 4.23
C LEU A 80 -5.47 -8.54 4.26
N ALA A 81 -4.41 -8.04 3.61
CA ALA A 81 -3.09 -8.66 3.64
C ALA A 81 -2.56 -8.75 5.08
N GLN A 82 -2.69 -7.69 5.87
CA GLN A 82 -2.28 -7.68 7.28
C GLN A 82 -3.00 -8.77 8.08
N HIS A 83 -4.30 -8.91 7.92
CA HIS A 83 -5.07 -9.97 8.59
C HIS A 83 -4.64 -11.37 8.16
N ARG A 84 -4.49 -11.60 6.85
CA ARG A 84 -4.09 -12.90 6.30
C ARG A 84 -2.69 -13.31 6.70
N TRP A 85 -1.78 -12.36 6.87
CA TRP A 85 -0.44 -12.58 7.41
C TRP A 85 -0.42 -12.71 8.96
N GLY A 86 -1.58 -12.73 9.61
CA GLY A 86 -1.70 -12.85 11.06
C GLY A 86 -1.23 -11.62 11.82
N SER A 87 -1.38 -10.45 11.21
CA SER A 87 -1.01 -9.14 11.79
C SER A 87 0.49 -9.03 12.15
N THR A 88 1.35 -9.60 11.32
CA THR A 88 2.80 -9.61 11.53
C THR A 88 3.51 -8.39 10.98
N ALA A 89 2.91 -7.67 10.01
CA ALA A 89 3.53 -6.48 9.48
C ALA A 89 3.50 -5.35 10.52
N GLU A 90 4.65 -4.72 10.71
CA GLU A 90 4.84 -3.59 11.61
C GLU A 90 4.53 -2.28 10.92
N LEU A 91 4.69 -2.25 9.59
CA LEU A 91 4.42 -1.06 8.78
C LEU A 91 3.68 -1.42 7.49
N LEU A 92 2.58 -0.73 7.26
CA LEU A 92 1.82 -0.75 6.02
C LEU A 92 2.07 0.56 5.29
N ILE A 93 2.53 0.52 4.07
CA ILE A 93 2.84 1.71 3.28
C ILE A 93 1.84 1.82 2.13
N LEU A 94 1.04 2.88 2.13
CA LEU A 94 0.27 3.29 0.97
C LEU A 94 1.00 4.43 0.28
N ALA A 95 1.74 4.09 -0.76
CA ALA A 95 2.46 5.05 -1.57
C ALA A 95 1.65 5.40 -2.83
N TYR A 96 1.71 6.65 -3.24
CA TYR A 96 1.06 7.08 -4.47
C TYR A 96 1.86 8.18 -5.15
N TRP A 97 1.70 8.29 -6.46
CA TRP A 97 2.35 9.35 -7.20
C TRP A 97 1.33 10.31 -7.82
N THR A 98 1.70 11.58 -7.86
CA THR A 98 0.90 12.67 -8.39
C THR A 98 1.68 13.48 -9.44
N ARG A 99 0.94 14.15 -10.30
CA ARG A 99 1.47 15.20 -11.19
C ARG A 99 1.34 16.53 -10.46
N GLY A 100 2.47 17.01 -9.90
CA GLY A 100 2.46 18.21 -9.06
C GLY A 100 1.78 17.97 -7.69
N LEU A 101 1.55 19.07 -6.98
CA LEU A 101 1.05 19.07 -5.60
C LEU A 101 -0.47 19.29 -5.48
N ALA A 102 -1.14 19.62 -6.58
CA ALA A 102 -2.49 20.19 -6.54
C ALA A 102 -3.60 19.24 -6.09
N SER A 103 -3.41 17.93 -6.18
CA SER A 103 -4.43 16.95 -5.81
C SER A 103 -3.93 16.05 -4.70
N LEU A 104 -4.63 16.03 -3.58
CA LEU A 104 -4.37 15.12 -2.46
C LEU A 104 -5.56 14.18 -2.29
N PRO A 105 -5.31 12.89 -2.00
CA PRO A 105 -6.37 11.98 -1.62
C PRO A 105 -6.93 12.35 -0.23
N ASP A 106 -8.14 11.91 0.03
CA ASP A 106 -8.75 12.00 1.36
C ASP A 106 -8.06 11.01 2.32
N HIS A 107 -6.95 11.44 2.92
CA HIS A 107 -6.18 10.64 3.87
C HIS A 107 -7.00 10.27 5.11
N GLU A 108 -7.97 11.10 5.52
CA GLU A 108 -8.79 10.79 6.69
C GLU A 108 -9.72 9.61 6.41
N ASN A 109 -10.28 9.54 5.21
CA ASN A 109 -11.06 8.38 4.79
C ASN A 109 -10.18 7.11 4.71
N LEU A 110 -8.96 7.22 4.19
CA LEU A 110 -8.01 6.10 4.14
C LEU A 110 -7.62 5.62 5.56
N ARG A 111 -7.34 6.56 6.47
CA ARG A 111 -7.10 6.24 7.89
C ARG A 111 -8.28 5.55 8.54
N ARG A 112 -9.50 6.00 8.25
CA ARG A 112 -10.72 5.38 8.78
C ARG A 112 -10.85 3.94 8.33
N ILE A 113 -10.52 3.62 7.07
CA ILE A 113 -10.49 2.23 6.58
C ILE A 113 -9.47 1.40 7.36
N ALA A 114 -8.27 1.94 7.56
CA ALA A 114 -7.24 1.25 8.33
C ALA A 114 -7.67 0.99 9.78
N ARG A 115 -8.19 2.00 10.47
CA ARG A 115 -8.57 1.91 11.90
C ARG A 115 -9.82 1.11 12.16
N HIS A 116 -10.85 1.32 11.34
CA HIS A 116 -12.19 0.81 11.60
C HIS A 116 -12.62 -0.28 10.63
N GLY A 117 -11.79 -0.56 9.61
CA GLY A 117 -12.12 -1.55 8.60
C GLY A 117 -13.15 -1.05 7.58
N PHE A 118 -13.74 -1.99 6.87
CA PHE A 118 -14.64 -1.70 5.76
C PHE A 118 -15.63 -2.85 5.52
N GLU A 119 -16.60 -2.62 4.66
CA GLU A 119 -17.51 -3.64 4.15
C GLU A 119 -17.13 -3.98 2.71
N THR A 120 -17.04 -5.27 2.40
CA THR A 120 -16.77 -5.77 1.04
C THR A 120 -18.00 -5.62 0.15
N SER A 121 -17.84 -5.83 -1.16
CA SER A 121 -18.97 -5.90 -2.11
C SER A 121 -19.98 -6.99 -1.78
N GLU A 122 -19.54 -8.05 -1.09
CA GLU A 122 -20.36 -9.18 -0.63
C GLU A 122 -20.98 -8.93 0.74
N ARG A 123 -20.93 -7.69 1.24
CA ARG A 123 -21.43 -7.28 2.55
C ARG A 123 -20.73 -7.96 3.73
N GLN A 124 -19.53 -8.48 3.52
CA GLN A 124 -18.73 -9.00 4.61
C GLN A 124 -18.00 -7.85 5.31
N ARG A 125 -18.16 -7.75 6.63
CA ARG A 125 -17.44 -6.79 7.45
C ARG A 125 -16.01 -7.28 7.66
N VAL A 126 -15.03 -6.43 7.34
CA VAL A 126 -13.61 -6.62 7.63
C VAL A 126 -13.20 -5.60 8.70
N ASP A 127 -12.65 -6.07 9.80
CA ASP A 127 -12.18 -5.20 10.88
C ASP A 127 -10.96 -4.39 10.44
N GLY A 128 -10.70 -3.28 11.14
CA GLY A 128 -9.47 -2.52 10.99
C GLY A 128 -8.24 -3.28 11.50
N ILE A 129 -7.08 -2.75 11.23
CA ILE A 129 -5.81 -3.30 11.74
C ILE A 129 -5.74 -3.13 13.27
N ARG A 130 -5.18 -4.15 13.94
CA ARG A 130 -5.01 -4.15 15.40
C ARG A 130 -3.57 -3.81 15.82
N SER A 131 -2.65 -3.92 14.89
CA SER A 131 -1.22 -3.68 15.12
C SER A 131 -0.56 -3.20 13.83
N GLY A 132 0.58 -2.56 13.97
CA GLY A 132 1.32 -1.96 12.86
C GLY A 132 0.87 -0.52 12.59
N ASP A 133 1.78 0.24 12.00
CA ASP A 133 1.54 1.61 11.58
C ASP A 133 1.16 1.68 10.10
N VAL A 134 0.48 2.75 9.71
CA VAL A 134 0.20 3.04 8.30
C VAL A 134 0.89 4.34 7.92
N LEU A 135 1.79 4.24 6.95
CA LEU A 135 2.51 5.39 6.39
C LEU A 135 1.94 5.74 5.02
N PHE A 136 1.61 7.01 4.83
CA PHE A 136 1.24 7.57 3.52
C PHE A 136 2.44 8.28 2.91
N VAL A 137 2.82 7.89 1.67
CA VAL A 137 3.96 8.47 0.96
C VAL A 137 3.51 8.98 -0.40
N GLN A 138 3.72 10.27 -0.64
CA GLN A 138 3.45 10.90 -1.93
C GLN A 138 4.76 11.11 -2.72
N PHE A 139 4.78 10.63 -3.95
CA PHE A 139 5.81 10.92 -4.94
C PHE A 139 5.30 11.99 -5.90
N VAL A 140 5.88 13.17 -5.84
CA VAL A 140 5.52 14.28 -6.71
C VAL A 140 6.37 14.25 -7.96
N HIS A 141 5.74 14.12 -9.11
CA HIS A 141 6.41 14.12 -10.41
C HIS A 141 6.03 15.37 -11.20
N GLU A 142 7.02 15.91 -11.90
CA GLU A 142 6.85 17.02 -12.84
C GLU A 142 7.32 16.64 -14.24
N PRO A 143 6.73 17.26 -15.29
CA PRO A 143 7.22 17.09 -16.64
C PRO A 143 8.61 17.67 -16.78
N SER A 144 9.52 16.97 -17.44
CA SER A 144 10.83 17.47 -17.85
C SER A 144 10.82 17.86 -19.32
N ALA A 145 11.84 18.63 -19.75
CA ALA A 145 11.93 19.15 -21.12
C ALA A 145 11.95 18.07 -22.23
N ALA A 146 12.11 16.81 -21.92
CA ALA A 146 12.18 15.71 -22.88
C ALA A 146 10.93 14.80 -22.86
N ASN A 147 9.77 15.30 -22.47
CA ASN A 147 8.53 14.52 -22.29
C ASN A 147 8.66 13.36 -21.27
N HIS A 148 9.66 13.42 -20.40
CA HIS A 148 9.81 12.48 -19.30
C HIS A 148 9.21 13.03 -18.02
N TRP A 149 8.86 12.15 -17.11
CA TRP A 149 8.46 12.52 -15.74
C TRP A 149 9.67 12.43 -14.83
N ARG A 150 9.97 13.49 -14.11
CA ARG A 150 11.02 13.53 -13.10
C ARG A 150 10.39 13.56 -11.71
N LEU A 151 10.88 12.70 -10.83
CA LEU A 151 10.58 12.79 -9.41
C LEU A 151 11.17 14.09 -8.87
N GLN A 152 10.34 14.98 -8.37
CA GLN A 152 10.74 16.25 -7.79
C GLN A 152 10.96 16.12 -6.30
N GLN A 153 10.03 15.49 -5.61
CA GLN A 153 10.11 15.27 -4.16
C GLN A 153 9.29 14.07 -3.71
N THR A 154 9.66 13.57 -2.54
CA THR A 154 8.90 12.58 -1.79
C THR A 154 8.41 13.23 -0.52
N ILE A 155 7.13 13.08 -0.20
CA ILE A 155 6.49 13.72 0.95
C ILE A 155 5.85 12.63 1.80
N GLU A 156 6.21 12.60 3.07
CA GLU A 156 5.48 11.86 4.08
C GLU A 156 4.17 12.60 4.41
N ARG A 157 3.05 11.90 4.31
CA ARG A 157 1.71 12.45 4.54
C ARG A 157 1.09 11.98 5.86
N GLY A 158 1.94 11.57 6.78
CA GLY A 158 1.59 11.18 8.15
C GLY A 158 1.57 9.68 8.37
N VAL A 159 1.68 9.33 9.62
CA VAL A 159 1.60 7.97 10.16
C VAL A 159 0.30 7.84 10.96
N LEU A 160 -0.26 6.65 11.01
CA LEU A 160 -1.46 6.32 11.77
C LEU A 160 -1.07 5.72 13.10
#